data_1c561c4a8b43929e88749fa656a9ecac
#
_entry.id   1c561c4a8b43929e88749fa656a9ecac
#
_cell.length_a   1.000
_cell.length_b   1.000
_cell.length_c   1.000
_cell.angle_alpha   90.00
_cell.angle_beta   90.00
_cell.angle_gamma   90.00
#
_symmetry.space_group_name_H-M   'P 1'
#
loop_
_entity.id
_entity.type
_entity.pdbx_description
1 polymer ?
#
loop_
_entity_poly.entity_id
_entity_poly.type
_entity_poly.pdbx_seq_one_letter_code
_entity_poly.pdbx_strand_id
1 'polypeptide(L)'
;MKNILLPTDLAVQSLSPIHNIVNDAKGAKISIYVVHMLHLPTSITDLLFLKEINYNASVPENFAEALQVLRNKYQDAFKNIILKFVYCNTSRYFNNYVEGNEIYKVYMLDNYSYQQPLQESVKFSSYINKCKVPLKKVPLQVEGYAEYHILSSLLSNSEHYQTT
;
A
#
# COMPACT_ATOMS: atom_id res chain seq x y z
N MET A 1 14.41 -0.79 -13.26
CA MET A 1 13.91 -0.29 -11.97
C MET A 1 12.66 -1.10 -11.64
N LYS A 2 12.46 -1.51 -10.38
CA LYS A 2 11.34 -2.40 -10.04
C LYS A 2 10.28 -1.62 -9.28
N ASN A 3 9.07 -1.54 -9.84
CA ASN A 3 7.93 -0.94 -9.18
C ASN A 3 7.04 -2.04 -8.59
N ILE A 4 6.66 -1.87 -7.34
CA ILE A 4 5.83 -2.81 -6.59
C ILE A 4 4.53 -2.13 -6.20
N LEU A 5 3.43 -2.84 -6.28
CA LEU A 5 2.14 -2.39 -5.80
C LEU A 5 1.84 -3.07 -4.46
N LEU A 6 1.44 -2.25 -3.48
CA LEU A 6 0.98 -2.66 -2.17
C LEU A 6 -0.42 -2.10 -1.94
N PRO A 7 -1.48 -2.91 -1.98
CA PRO A 7 -2.82 -2.46 -1.64
C PRO A 7 -2.90 -2.06 -0.17
N THR A 8 -3.66 -1.02 0.11
CA THR A 8 -3.89 -0.53 1.48
C THR A 8 -5.35 -0.20 1.73
N ASP A 9 -5.79 -0.45 2.94
CA ASP A 9 -7.07 0.03 3.49
C ASP A 9 -6.88 1.24 4.42
N LEU A 10 -5.73 1.91 4.35
CA LEU A 10 -5.34 3.03 5.21
C LEU A 10 -5.18 2.65 6.69
N ALA A 11 -5.16 1.36 7.02
CA ALA A 11 -4.76 0.88 8.34
C ALA A 11 -3.25 0.63 8.37
N VAL A 12 -2.62 0.89 9.52
CA VAL A 12 -1.16 0.72 9.69
C VAL A 12 -0.71 -0.71 9.37
N GLN A 13 -1.54 -1.71 9.72
CA GLN A 13 -1.26 -3.13 9.45
C GLN A 13 -1.04 -3.42 7.97
N SER A 14 -1.74 -2.71 7.08
CA SER A 14 -1.61 -2.90 5.63
C SER A 14 -0.23 -2.53 5.08
N LEU A 15 0.58 -1.81 5.86
CA LEU A 15 1.97 -1.44 5.52
C LEU A 15 2.98 -2.52 5.90
N SER A 16 2.61 -3.52 6.70
CA SER A 16 3.55 -4.56 7.18
C SER A 16 4.29 -5.33 6.07
N PRO A 17 3.72 -5.57 4.87
CA PRO A 17 4.46 -6.21 3.78
C PRO A 17 5.70 -5.45 3.30
N ILE A 18 5.86 -4.17 3.66
CA ILE A 18 7.03 -3.37 3.28
C ILE A 18 8.33 -4.02 3.77
N HIS A 19 8.34 -4.62 4.96
CA HIS A 19 9.50 -5.35 5.47
C HIS A 19 9.89 -6.54 4.58
N ASN A 20 8.90 -7.30 4.12
CA ASN A 20 9.11 -8.43 3.22
C ASN A 20 9.61 -7.96 1.84
N ILE A 21 9.07 -6.83 1.35
CA ILE A 21 9.48 -6.21 0.09
C ILE A 21 10.97 -5.82 0.13
N VAL A 22 11.41 -5.18 1.22
CA VAL A 22 12.81 -4.80 1.43
C VAL A 22 13.72 -6.02 1.44
N ASN A 23 13.35 -7.05 2.19
CA ASN A 23 14.13 -8.28 2.29
C ASN A 23 14.24 -8.99 0.92
N ASP A 24 13.16 -9.00 0.15
CA ASP A 24 13.14 -9.62 -1.18
C ASP A 24 13.91 -8.82 -2.23
N ALA A 25 14.08 -7.51 -2.03
CA ALA A 25 14.78 -6.63 -2.94
C ALA A 25 16.29 -6.89 -3.01
N LYS A 26 16.87 -7.50 -1.96
CA LYS A 26 18.30 -7.87 -1.90
C LYS A 26 19.24 -6.72 -2.29
N GLY A 27 18.97 -5.52 -1.79
CA GLY A 27 19.75 -4.31 -2.06
C GLY A 27 19.46 -3.60 -3.38
N ALA A 28 18.55 -4.10 -4.19
CA ALA A 28 18.09 -3.37 -5.38
C ALA A 28 17.15 -2.23 -4.98
N LYS A 29 17.36 -1.03 -5.53
CA LYS A 29 16.43 0.10 -5.32
C LYS A 29 15.10 -0.15 -5.99
N ILE A 30 14.03 0.01 -5.22
CA ILE A 30 12.64 -0.22 -5.64
C ILE A 30 11.78 1.01 -5.39
N SER A 31 10.66 1.11 -6.11
CA SER A 31 9.59 2.06 -5.82
C SER A 31 8.35 1.29 -5.38
N ILE A 32 7.70 1.75 -4.31
CA ILE A 32 6.46 1.17 -3.81
C ILE A 32 5.31 2.13 -4.08
N TYR A 33 4.31 1.63 -4.77
CA TYR A 33 3.00 2.26 -4.94
C TYR A 33 2.06 1.66 -3.90
N VAL A 34 1.84 2.40 -2.83
CA VAL A 34 0.82 2.07 -1.81
C VAL A 34 -0.52 2.55 -2.36
N VAL A 35 -1.40 1.62 -2.72
CA VAL A 35 -2.60 1.94 -3.50
C VAL A 35 -3.86 1.69 -2.69
N HIS A 36 -4.66 2.75 -2.49
CA HIS A 36 -6.03 2.65 -2.04
C HIS A 36 -6.98 2.75 -3.24
N MET A 37 -7.81 1.72 -3.42
CA MET A 37 -8.72 1.66 -4.56
C MET A 37 -10.07 2.26 -4.24
N LEU A 38 -10.55 3.06 -5.17
CA LEU A 38 -11.83 3.77 -5.11
C LEU A 38 -12.73 3.35 -6.26
N HIS A 39 -14.02 3.33 -6.00
CA HIS A 39 -15.04 3.13 -7.03
C HIS A 39 -15.22 4.41 -7.84
N LEU A 40 -15.16 4.29 -9.17
CA LEU A 40 -15.47 5.41 -10.06
C LEU A 40 -16.98 5.67 -10.04
N PRO A 41 -17.42 6.90 -9.73
CA PRO A 41 -18.83 7.22 -9.78
C PRO A 41 -19.43 6.97 -11.18
N THR A 42 -20.69 6.56 -11.21
CA THR A 42 -21.43 6.33 -12.45
C THR A 42 -22.24 7.56 -12.89
N SER A 43 -22.47 8.49 -11.97
CA SER A 43 -23.16 9.76 -12.25
C SER A 43 -22.23 10.74 -12.94
N ILE A 44 -22.71 11.39 -14.01
CA ILE A 44 -21.96 12.45 -14.70
C ILE A 44 -21.65 13.62 -13.76
N THR A 45 -22.59 13.97 -12.89
CA THR A 45 -22.42 15.04 -11.91
C THR A 45 -21.25 14.74 -10.97
N ASP A 46 -21.22 13.53 -10.40
CA ASP A 46 -20.14 13.13 -9.48
C ASP A 46 -18.78 13.05 -10.20
N LEU A 47 -18.78 12.61 -11.47
CA LEU A 47 -17.56 12.59 -12.29
C LEU A 47 -16.99 14.00 -12.53
N LEU A 48 -17.84 15.00 -12.67
CA LEU A 48 -17.41 16.40 -12.84
C LEU A 48 -16.74 16.96 -11.57
N PHE A 49 -17.18 16.51 -10.40
CA PHE A 49 -16.65 16.95 -9.10
C PHE A 49 -15.46 16.14 -8.57
N LEU A 50 -15.04 15.05 -9.24
CA LEU A 50 -13.93 14.21 -8.78
C LEU A 50 -12.62 14.99 -8.54
N LYS A 51 -12.36 16.03 -9.32
CA LYS A 51 -11.14 16.84 -9.18
C LYS A 51 -11.11 17.67 -7.89
N GLU A 52 -12.27 17.89 -7.26
CA GLU A 52 -12.39 18.68 -6.04
C GLU A 52 -12.19 17.83 -4.79
N ILE A 53 -12.21 16.49 -4.90
CA ILE A 53 -12.08 15.60 -3.77
C ILE A 53 -10.59 15.42 -3.41
N ASN A 54 -10.24 15.92 -2.24
CA ASN A 54 -8.90 15.74 -1.67
C ASN A 54 -8.86 14.51 -0.74
N TYR A 55 -8.64 13.33 -1.30
CA TYR A 55 -8.54 12.10 -0.49
C TYR A 55 -7.35 12.09 0.49
N ASN A 56 -6.33 12.91 0.25
CA ASN A 56 -5.20 13.03 1.20
C ASN A 56 -5.65 13.55 2.57
N ALA A 57 -6.72 14.36 2.62
CA ALA A 57 -7.32 14.81 3.87
C ALA A 57 -8.03 13.68 4.64
N SER A 58 -8.35 12.58 3.98
CA SER A 58 -9.01 11.39 4.57
C SER A 58 -8.02 10.34 5.07
N VAL A 59 -6.71 10.57 4.92
CA VAL A 59 -5.67 9.65 5.41
C VAL A 59 -5.59 9.76 6.93
N PRO A 60 -5.75 8.65 7.68
CA PRO A 60 -5.58 8.67 9.13
C PRO A 60 -4.17 9.11 9.53
N GLU A 61 -4.07 9.90 10.60
CA GLU A 61 -2.80 10.46 11.07
C GLU A 61 -1.79 9.36 11.40
N ASN A 62 -2.21 8.31 12.13
CA ASN A 62 -1.36 7.17 12.47
C ASN A 62 -0.82 6.42 11.24
N PHE A 63 -1.61 6.33 10.18
CA PHE A 63 -1.16 5.75 8.91
C PHE A 63 -0.11 6.63 8.22
N ALA A 64 -0.35 7.94 8.17
CA ALA A 64 0.59 8.90 7.58
C ALA A 64 1.93 8.90 8.33
N GLU A 65 1.89 8.87 9.67
CA GLU A 65 3.08 8.76 10.52
C GLU A 65 3.83 7.45 10.28
N ALA A 66 3.13 6.32 10.27
CA ALA A 66 3.74 5.01 10.01
C ALA A 66 4.42 4.97 8.63
N LEU A 67 3.77 5.54 7.61
CA LEU A 67 4.33 5.62 6.26
C LEU A 67 5.60 6.49 6.23
N GLN A 68 5.63 7.58 6.98
CA GLN A 68 6.80 8.45 7.10
C GLN A 68 7.95 7.75 7.84
N VAL A 69 7.66 7.02 8.91
CA VAL A 69 8.65 6.22 9.64
C VAL A 69 9.28 5.18 8.72
N LEU A 70 8.48 4.48 7.91
CA LEU A 70 8.98 3.50 6.95
C LEU A 70 9.83 4.13 5.84
N ARG A 71 9.46 5.31 5.35
CA ARG A 71 10.28 6.07 4.39
C ARG A 71 11.65 6.41 4.97
N ASN A 72 11.69 6.88 6.20
CA ASN A 72 12.94 7.24 6.88
C ASN A 72 13.79 5.99 7.16
N LYS A 73 13.18 4.93 7.67
CA LYS A 73 13.85 3.68 8.02
C LYS A 73 14.53 3.01 6.81
N TYR A 74 13.86 3.02 5.67
CA TYR A 74 14.31 2.32 4.47
C TYR A 74 14.71 3.25 3.31
N GLN A 75 15.16 4.46 3.63
CA GLN A 75 15.53 5.48 2.63
C GLN A 75 16.57 5.00 1.60
N ASP A 76 17.46 4.08 2.00
CA ASP A 76 18.49 3.53 1.11
C ASP A 76 17.96 2.40 0.22
N ALA A 77 16.92 1.69 0.66
CA ALA A 77 16.29 0.59 -0.09
C ALA A 77 15.27 1.09 -1.11
N PHE A 78 14.65 2.24 -0.85
CA PHE A 78 13.60 2.78 -1.71
C PHE A 78 14.08 3.96 -2.52
N LYS A 79 13.62 4.01 -3.77
CA LYS A 79 13.62 5.24 -4.53
C LYS A 79 12.45 6.12 -4.08
N ASN A 80 11.26 5.52 -4.00
CA ASN A 80 10.04 6.21 -3.57
C ASN A 80 9.08 5.23 -2.86
N ILE A 81 8.37 5.72 -1.85
CA ILE A 81 7.13 5.13 -1.34
C ILE A 81 6.03 6.18 -1.55
N ILE A 82 5.05 5.88 -2.40
CA ILE A 82 4.04 6.84 -2.83
C ILE A 82 2.66 6.28 -2.51
N LEU A 83 1.86 7.02 -1.73
CA LEU A 83 0.44 6.72 -1.56
C LEU A 83 -0.33 7.24 -2.77
N LYS A 84 -1.16 6.38 -3.35
CA LYS A 84 -2.02 6.68 -4.50
C LYS A 84 -3.46 6.26 -4.23
N PHE A 85 -4.39 7.13 -4.58
CA PHE A 85 -5.80 6.80 -4.69
C PHE A 85 -6.12 6.52 -6.15
N VAL A 86 -6.64 5.33 -6.44
CA VAL A 86 -6.83 4.87 -7.82
C VAL A 86 -8.27 4.43 -8.02
N TYR A 87 -8.95 5.07 -8.96
CA TYR A 87 -10.29 4.64 -9.37
C TYR A 87 -10.21 3.35 -10.18
N CYS A 88 -10.96 2.34 -9.77
CA CYS A 88 -10.94 1.04 -10.40
C CYS A 88 -12.32 0.39 -10.36
N ASN A 89 -12.96 0.22 -11.51
CA ASN A 89 -14.27 -0.43 -11.62
C ASN A 89 -14.20 -1.83 -12.26
N THR A 90 -13.09 -2.17 -12.87
CA THR A 90 -12.94 -3.45 -13.59
C THR A 90 -11.52 -4.01 -13.46
N SER A 91 -11.40 -5.34 -13.60
CA SER A 91 -10.09 -6.00 -13.64
C SER A 91 -9.24 -5.53 -14.83
N ARG A 92 -9.87 -5.13 -15.94
CA ARG A 92 -9.17 -4.56 -17.09
C ARG A 92 -8.53 -3.22 -16.75
N TYR A 93 -9.25 -2.35 -16.06
CA TYR A 93 -8.73 -1.06 -15.63
C TYR A 93 -7.54 -1.24 -14.66
N PHE A 94 -7.68 -2.17 -13.71
CA PHE A 94 -6.60 -2.51 -12.78
C PHE A 94 -5.34 -3.00 -13.52
N ASN A 95 -5.50 -3.91 -14.48
CA ASN A 95 -4.37 -4.40 -15.27
C ASN A 95 -3.72 -3.30 -16.12
N ASN A 96 -4.50 -2.38 -16.67
CA ASN A 96 -3.96 -1.22 -17.40
C ASN A 96 -3.18 -0.29 -16.46
N TYR A 97 -3.66 -0.09 -15.23
CA TYR A 97 -2.93 0.67 -14.22
C TYR A 97 -1.59 0.01 -13.85
N VAL A 98 -1.60 -1.29 -13.63
CA VAL A 98 -0.41 -2.09 -13.33
C VAL A 98 0.61 -2.01 -14.47
N GLU A 99 0.17 -2.16 -15.71
CA GLU A 99 1.00 -2.09 -16.91
C GLU A 99 1.55 -0.68 -17.14
N GLY A 100 0.69 0.35 -17.07
CA GLY A 100 1.07 1.75 -17.28
C GLY A 100 2.04 2.29 -16.23
N ASN A 101 2.06 1.73 -15.03
CA ASN A 101 3.02 2.07 -13.97
C ASN A 101 4.21 1.09 -13.88
N GLU A 102 4.36 0.19 -14.86
CA GLU A 102 5.44 -0.79 -14.89
C GLU A 102 5.56 -1.61 -13.59
N ILE A 103 4.41 -1.93 -12.98
CA ILE A 103 4.36 -2.76 -11.77
C ILE A 103 4.75 -4.19 -12.14
N TYR A 104 5.80 -4.71 -11.53
CA TYR A 104 6.26 -6.06 -11.84
C TYR A 104 5.74 -7.11 -10.84
N LYS A 105 5.26 -6.69 -9.67
CA LYS A 105 4.77 -7.57 -8.62
C LYS A 105 3.79 -6.84 -7.69
N VAL A 106 2.81 -7.58 -7.18
CA VAL A 106 1.90 -7.13 -6.13
C VAL A 106 2.22 -7.89 -4.84
N TYR A 107 2.31 -7.18 -3.72
CA TYR A 107 2.36 -7.77 -2.38
C TYR A 107 1.06 -7.49 -1.66
N MET A 108 0.53 -8.46 -0.96
CA MET A 108 -0.63 -8.26 -0.08
C MET A 108 -0.52 -9.16 1.15
N LEU A 109 -1.28 -8.81 2.18
CA LEU A 109 -1.39 -9.64 3.38
C LEU A 109 -2.22 -10.88 3.09
N ASP A 110 -1.76 -12.03 3.61
CA ASP A 110 -2.53 -13.25 3.68
C ASP A 110 -3.38 -13.26 4.94
N ASN A 111 -4.60 -13.83 4.87
CA ASN A 111 -5.54 -13.92 5.99
C ASN A 111 -5.85 -12.58 6.68
N TYR A 112 -5.78 -11.47 5.96
CA TYR A 112 -6.10 -10.13 6.42
C TYR A 112 -7.37 -9.63 5.75
N SER A 113 -8.31 -9.13 6.57
CA SER A 113 -9.56 -8.55 6.08
C SER A 113 -9.38 -7.04 5.87
N TYR A 114 -9.05 -6.67 4.64
CA TYR A 114 -8.94 -5.25 4.26
C TYR A 114 -10.27 -4.54 4.43
N GLN A 115 -10.25 -3.42 5.13
CA GLN A 115 -11.42 -2.59 5.39
C GLN A 115 -11.73 -1.64 4.22
N GLN A 116 -12.90 -1.04 4.27
CA GLN A 116 -13.35 -0.03 3.32
C GLN A 116 -13.63 1.27 4.07
N PRO A 117 -12.57 2.05 4.44
CA PRO A 117 -12.71 3.21 5.33
C PRO A 117 -13.43 4.39 4.70
N LEU A 118 -13.46 4.49 3.38
CA LEU A 118 -14.16 5.52 2.64
C LEU A 118 -15.41 4.96 1.98
N GLN A 119 -16.41 5.81 1.75
CA GLN A 119 -17.64 5.39 1.09
C GLN A 119 -17.37 4.82 -0.31
N GLU A 120 -16.39 5.39 -1.02
CA GLU A 120 -15.98 4.98 -2.37
C GLU A 120 -14.96 3.84 -2.38
N SER A 121 -14.53 3.35 -1.23
CA SER A 121 -13.55 2.26 -1.14
C SER A 121 -14.06 0.98 -1.80
N VAL A 122 -13.21 0.30 -2.56
CA VAL A 122 -13.53 -0.99 -3.18
C VAL A 122 -12.75 -2.14 -2.57
N LYS A 123 -13.37 -3.31 -2.62
CA LYS A 123 -12.74 -4.58 -2.28
C LYS A 123 -11.77 -5.01 -3.39
N PHE A 124 -10.52 -4.64 -3.29
CA PHE A 124 -9.54 -4.88 -4.37
C PHE A 124 -9.17 -6.35 -4.56
N SER A 125 -9.49 -7.25 -3.62
CA SER A 125 -9.30 -8.69 -3.83
C SER A 125 -9.98 -9.20 -5.09
N SER A 126 -11.13 -8.60 -5.47
CA SER A 126 -11.85 -8.95 -6.70
C SER A 126 -11.06 -8.66 -7.98
N TYR A 127 -10.18 -7.68 -7.95
CA TYR A 127 -9.36 -7.26 -9.10
C TYR A 127 -7.97 -7.88 -9.06
N ILE A 128 -7.36 -7.97 -7.90
CA ILE A 128 -6.01 -8.50 -7.71
C ILE A 128 -5.91 -9.96 -8.10
N ASN A 129 -6.93 -10.77 -7.79
CA ASN A 129 -6.95 -12.19 -8.17
C ASN A 129 -6.91 -12.42 -9.69
N LYS A 130 -7.24 -11.41 -10.49
CA LYS A 130 -7.17 -11.42 -11.96
C LYS A 130 -5.99 -10.61 -12.50
N CYS A 131 -5.04 -10.27 -11.65
CA CYS A 131 -3.87 -9.50 -12.02
C CYS A 131 -2.92 -10.32 -12.91
N LYS A 132 -2.37 -9.69 -13.94
CA LYS A 132 -1.43 -10.31 -14.87
C LYS A 132 0.00 -10.44 -14.31
N VAL A 133 0.33 -9.69 -13.27
CA VAL A 133 1.66 -9.74 -12.63
C VAL A 133 1.63 -10.66 -11.43
N PRO A 134 2.79 -11.21 -11.00
CA PRO A 134 2.86 -12.10 -9.86
C PRO A 134 2.32 -11.46 -8.58
N LEU A 135 1.49 -12.20 -7.85
CA LEU A 135 0.98 -11.85 -6.55
C LEU A 135 1.75 -12.61 -5.47
N LYS A 136 2.36 -11.92 -4.52
CA LYS A 136 2.95 -12.51 -3.34
C LYS A 136 2.10 -12.17 -2.11
N LYS A 137 1.56 -13.21 -1.47
CA LYS A 137 0.90 -13.10 -0.17
C LYS A 137 1.93 -13.27 0.94
N VAL A 138 1.87 -12.41 1.95
CA VAL A 138 2.74 -12.47 3.11
C VAL A 138 1.89 -12.48 4.38
N PRO A 139 2.26 -13.25 5.41
CA PRO A 139 1.50 -13.29 6.64
C PRO A 139 1.57 -11.93 7.34
N LEU A 140 0.47 -11.54 8.01
CA LEU A 140 0.51 -10.44 8.95
C LEU A 140 1.33 -10.91 10.17
N GLN A 141 2.50 -10.35 10.33
CA GLN A 141 3.32 -10.58 11.52
C GLN A 141 2.77 -9.72 12.67
N VAL A 142 1.71 -10.19 13.30
CA VAL A 142 1.18 -9.60 14.53
C VAL A 142 1.39 -10.62 15.63
N GLU A 143 2.46 -10.47 16.36
CA GLU A 143 2.50 -11.01 17.71
C GLU A 143 1.57 -10.13 18.58
N GLY A 144 0.31 -10.50 18.67
CA GLY A 144 -0.59 -10.31 19.80
C GLY A 144 -0.89 -8.89 20.33
N TYR A 145 -0.66 -7.77 19.62
CA TYR A 145 -0.79 -6.44 20.21
C TYR A 145 -1.50 -5.40 19.33
N ALA A 146 -2.22 -4.48 20.02
CA ALA A 146 -2.94 -3.35 19.46
C ALA A 146 -2.05 -2.41 18.61
N GLU A 147 -2.67 -1.56 17.79
CA GLU A 147 -2.06 -0.62 16.84
C GLU A 147 -0.81 0.13 17.35
N TYR A 148 -0.74 0.40 18.66
CA TYR A 148 0.38 1.05 19.32
C TYR A 148 1.69 0.24 19.23
N HIS A 149 1.62 -1.09 19.23
CA HIS A 149 2.80 -1.96 19.15
C HIS A 149 3.36 -2.10 17.75
N ILE A 150 2.57 -1.86 16.71
CA ILE A 150 3.09 -1.87 15.34
C ILE A 150 3.98 -0.65 15.11
N LEU A 151 3.57 0.51 15.59
CA LEU A 151 4.42 1.71 15.58
C LEU A 151 5.66 1.51 16.44
N SER A 152 5.56 0.92 17.63
CA SER A 152 6.70 0.66 18.49
C SER A 152 7.64 -0.42 17.94
N SER A 153 7.13 -1.45 17.25
CA SER A 153 7.98 -2.44 16.56
C SER A 153 8.68 -1.85 15.33
N LEU A 154 8.03 -0.92 14.64
CA LEU A 154 8.63 -0.15 13.56
C LEU A 154 9.75 0.78 14.08
N LEU A 155 9.60 1.31 15.29
CA LEU A 155 10.56 2.20 15.94
C LEU A 155 11.70 1.43 16.62
N SER A 156 11.43 0.32 17.34
CA SER A 156 12.42 -0.44 18.10
C SER A 156 13.45 -1.17 17.23
N ASN A 157 13.09 -1.57 16.02
CA ASN A 157 14.04 -2.12 15.05
C ASN A 157 15.03 -1.07 14.49
N SER A 158 14.91 0.21 14.86
CA SER A 158 15.87 1.25 14.45
C SER A 158 17.17 1.25 15.28
N GLU A 159 17.20 0.58 16.45
CA GLU A 159 18.38 0.58 17.34
C GLU A 159 19.44 -0.48 17.00
N HIS A 160 19.15 -1.45 16.13
CA HIS A 160 20.09 -2.52 15.78
C HIS A 160 21.04 -2.22 14.62
N TYR A 161 20.99 -1.02 14.01
CA TYR A 161 21.87 -0.64 12.91
C TYR A 161 22.96 0.39 13.28
N GLN A 162 23.15 0.68 14.58
CA GLN A 162 24.19 1.63 15.03
C GLN A 162 25.36 0.99 15.81
N THR A 163 25.72 -0.26 15.55
CA THR A 163 27.00 -0.81 16.05
C THR A 163 27.60 -1.78 15.07
N THR A 164 28.33 -1.27 14.14
CA THR A 164 29.60 -1.77 13.60
C THR A 164 30.25 -0.69 12.74
#